data_50d568acd4d0b26763a5d690c94d58a0
#
_entry.id   50d568acd4d0b26763a5d690c94d58a0
#
_cell.length_a   1.000
_cell.length_b   1.000
_cell.length_c   1.000
_cell.angle_alpha   90.00
_cell.angle_beta   90.00
_cell.angle_gamma   90.00
#
_symmetry.space_group_name_H-M   'P 1'
#
loop_
_entity.id
_entity.type
_entity.pdbx_description
1 polymer ?
#
loop_
_entity_poly.entity_id
_entity_poly.type
_entity_poly.pdbx_seq_one_letter_code
_entity_poly.pdbx_strand_id
1 'polypeptide(L)'
;RILLEYKRRNNSFNIMTQDALVVGSASVSSFVIAVMRLSQRSDDAISRVEMNAYLGRDYDAALTPHDVAVLSYISQLTPEAAFEKIVSEYGLDTRTEDTAYLQAVHEQVVSFCASKVADIQLFLKMWDERGANRALSAEKGENTIELTTIHKAKGLEKKVVIMPYCKWALDPASSSDQRVNIVWAEARDGEMADVGRFPVKYASAMTASSFSDEYYREKVYSHVDAINMLYVGLTRAKEALYVFVPVSKRSNIGTLLWNVAAEDPEADFVEYGTASGPEPDK
;
A
#
# COMPACT_ATOMS: atom_id res chain seq x y z
N ARG A 1 0.25 -12.01 1.23
CA ARG A 1 -0.56 -13.14 1.70
C ARG A 1 0.32 -14.36 2.00
N ILE A 2 1.13 -14.87 1.04
CA ILE A 2 2.03 -16.02 1.21
C ILE A 2 3.00 -15.84 2.39
N LEU A 3 3.66 -14.68 2.51
CA LEU A 3 4.57 -14.38 3.61
C LEU A 3 3.86 -14.35 4.97
N LEU A 4 2.62 -13.87 5.03
CA LEU A 4 1.81 -13.88 6.25
C LEU A 4 1.40 -15.32 6.64
N GLU A 5 1.06 -16.16 5.67
CA GLU A 5 0.77 -17.58 5.91
C GLU A 5 2.02 -18.34 6.38
N TYR A 6 3.18 -18.04 5.80
CA TYR A 6 4.45 -18.62 6.23
C TYR A 6 4.83 -18.15 7.64
N LYS A 7 4.63 -16.85 7.98
CA LYS A 7 4.83 -16.33 9.34
C LYS A 7 3.95 -17.01 10.37
N ARG A 8 2.69 -17.31 10.05
CA ARG A 8 1.77 -18.03 10.95
C ARG A 8 2.29 -19.42 11.32
N ARG A 9 3.07 -20.07 10.43
CA ARG A 9 3.67 -21.39 10.68
C ARG A 9 5.03 -21.30 11.35
N ASN A 10 5.79 -20.25 11.07
CA ASN A 10 7.16 -20.06 11.54
C ASN A 10 7.29 -18.63 12.09
N ASN A 11 7.06 -18.46 13.38
CA ASN A 11 7.10 -17.15 14.04
C ASN A 11 8.52 -16.57 14.20
N SER A 12 9.42 -16.82 13.23
CA SER A 12 10.84 -16.47 13.29
C SER A 12 11.19 -15.08 12.74
N PHE A 13 10.26 -14.37 12.12
CA PHE A 13 10.52 -13.05 11.56
C PHE A 13 9.28 -12.14 11.59
N ASN A 14 9.51 -10.84 11.55
CA ASN A 14 8.48 -9.83 11.43
C ASN A 14 8.36 -9.36 9.96
N ILE A 15 7.18 -8.89 9.58
CA ILE A 15 6.96 -8.24 8.28
C ILE A 15 6.62 -6.79 8.56
N MET A 16 7.38 -5.88 7.97
CA MET A 16 7.14 -4.45 8.02
C MET A 16 6.86 -3.93 6.60
N THR A 17 5.84 -3.11 6.47
CA THR A 17 5.54 -2.43 5.21
C THR A 17 5.00 -1.04 5.50
N GLN A 18 5.51 -0.04 4.79
CA GLN A 18 5.08 1.35 4.97
C GLN A 18 3.71 1.64 4.36
N ASP A 19 3.24 0.82 3.41
CA ASP A 19 2.01 1.07 2.66
C ASP A 19 0.88 0.07 2.95
N ALA A 20 1.20 -1.12 3.47
CA ALA A 20 0.21 -2.20 3.62
C ALA A 20 -0.29 -2.37 5.06
N LEU A 21 0.32 -1.74 6.04
CA LEU A 21 -0.15 -1.70 7.42
C LEU A 21 -0.64 -0.29 7.76
N VAL A 22 -1.65 0.15 7.00
CA VAL A 22 -2.37 1.37 7.30
C VAL A 22 -3.33 1.08 8.45
N VAL A 23 -3.31 1.92 9.47
CA VAL A 23 -4.11 1.70 10.69
C VAL A 23 -5.60 1.51 10.37
N GLY A 24 -6.13 2.31 9.43
CA GLY A 24 -7.53 2.23 9.01
C GLY A 24 -7.90 0.98 8.19
N SER A 25 -6.93 0.20 7.70
CA SER A 25 -7.22 -1.03 6.93
C SER A 25 -7.50 -2.25 7.79
N ALA A 26 -7.25 -2.18 9.09
CA ALA A 26 -7.51 -3.28 10.01
C ALA A 26 -8.99 -3.32 10.40
N SER A 27 -9.55 -4.53 10.44
CA SER A 27 -10.95 -4.74 10.81
C SER A 27 -11.29 -4.23 12.21
N VAL A 28 -10.35 -4.36 13.17
CA VAL A 28 -10.53 -3.83 14.52
C VAL A 28 -10.56 -2.29 14.54
N SER A 29 -9.73 -1.63 13.74
CA SER A 29 -9.74 -0.17 13.63
C SER A 29 -11.06 0.32 13.02
N SER A 30 -11.49 -0.31 11.90
CA SER A 30 -12.80 -0.02 11.29
C SER A 30 -13.93 -0.22 12.27
N PHE A 31 -13.90 -1.29 13.07
CA PHE A 31 -14.88 -1.55 14.11
C PHE A 31 -14.95 -0.44 15.16
N VAL A 32 -13.83 -0.05 15.74
CA VAL A 32 -13.78 1.02 16.76
C VAL A 32 -14.34 2.32 16.21
N ILE A 33 -13.92 2.70 15.00
CA ILE A 33 -14.40 3.92 14.33
C ILE A 33 -15.90 3.82 13.97
N ALA A 34 -16.36 2.67 13.52
CA ALA A 34 -17.78 2.43 13.22
C ALA A 34 -18.64 2.59 14.48
N VAL A 35 -18.22 2.05 15.62
CA VAL A 35 -18.93 2.23 16.90
C VAL A 35 -18.96 3.70 17.33
N MET A 36 -17.82 4.43 17.20
CA MET A 36 -17.78 5.86 17.47
C MET A 36 -18.74 6.64 16.54
N ARG A 37 -18.79 6.32 15.24
CA ARG A 37 -19.73 6.95 14.29
C ARG A 37 -21.19 6.67 14.65
N LEU A 38 -21.51 5.42 14.95
CA LEU A 38 -22.87 5.03 15.37
C LEU A 38 -23.31 5.71 16.66
N SER A 39 -22.38 6.00 17.59
CA SER A 39 -22.71 6.77 18.79
C SER A 39 -23.13 8.20 18.50
N GLN A 40 -22.66 8.79 17.39
CA GLN A 40 -23.02 10.14 16.95
C GLN A 40 -24.20 10.14 15.99
N ARG A 41 -24.36 9.07 15.20
CA ARG A 41 -25.41 8.93 14.21
C ARG A 41 -25.82 7.47 14.07
N SER A 42 -26.85 7.08 14.81
CA SER A 42 -27.31 5.68 14.92
C SER A 42 -27.94 5.11 13.62
N ASP A 43 -28.25 5.98 12.65
CA ASP A 43 -28.80 5.61 11.34
C ASP A 43 -27.72 5.37 10.26
N ASP A 44 -26.44 5.47 10.60
CA ASP A 44 -25.32 5.20 9.66
C ASP A 44 -25.26 3.71 9.27
N ALA A 45 -25.83 3.42 8.10
CA ALA A 45 -25.91 2.06 7.59
C ALA A 45 -24.54 1.44 7.30
N ILE A 46 -23.56 2.24 6.85
CA ILE A 46 -22.21 1.75 6.54
C ILE A 46 -21.50 1.33 7.82
N SER A 47 -21.49 2.18 8.83
CA SER A 47 -20.88 1.87 10.13
C SER A 47 -21.56 0.68 10.81
N ARG A 48 -22.89 0.50 10.63
CA ARG A 48 -23.58 -0.69 11.13
C ARG A 48 -23.11 -1.97 10.44
N VAL A 49 -22.93 -1.95 9.13
CA VAL A 49 -22.38 -3.08 8.37
C VAL A 49 -20.95 -3.42 8.83
N GLU A 50 -20.09 -2.43 9.01
CA GLU A 50 -18.72 -2.64 9.50
C GLU A 50 -18.71 -3.25 10.92
N MET A 51 -19.56 -2.75 11.80
CA MET A 51 -19.71 -3.27 13.15
C MET A 51 -20.20 -4.73 13.15
N ASN A 52 -21.26 -5.02 12.38
CA ASN A 52 -21.81 -6.38 12.26
C ASN A 52 -20.79 -7.36 11.64
N ALA A 53 -20.07 -6.93 10.60
CA ALA A 53 -19.05 -7.75 9.97
C ALA A 53 -17.93 -8.16 10.95
N TYR A 54 -17.48 -7.24 11.79
CA TYR A 54 -16.46 -7.55 12.80
C TYR A 54 -16.97 -8.50 13.89
N LEU A 55 -18.22 -8.33 14.31
CA LEU A 55 -18.86 -9.18 15.32
C LEU A 55 -19.36 -10.54 14.77
N GLY A 56 -19.19 -10.79 13.45
CA GLY A 56 -19.65 -12.03 12.81
C GLY A 56 -21.18 -12.17 12.75
N ARG A 57 -21.88 -11.04 12.70
CA ARG A 57 -23.35 -10.96 12.54
C ARG A 57 -23.72 -10.79 11.07
N ASP A 58 -25.01 -10.97 10.74
CA ASP A 58 -25.51 -10.62 9.41
C ASP A 58 -25.35 -9.12 9.16
N TYR A 59 -24.96 -8.74 7.93
CA TYR A 59 -24.59 -7.35 7.59
C TYR A 59 -25.75 -6.36 7.81
N ASP A 60 -26.99 -6.79 7.65
CA ASP A 60 -28.21 -6.01 7.82
C ASP A 60 -28.83 -6.14 9.22
N ALA A 61 -28.21 -6.90 10.12
CA ALA A 61 -28.72 -7.09 11.47
C ALA A 61 -28.95 -5.74 12.17
N ALA A 62 -30.07 -5.65 12.87
CA ALA A 62 -30.37 -4.51 13.71
C ALA A 62 -29.44 -4.46 14.93
N LEU A 63 -29.21 -3.25 15.44
CA LEU A 63 -28.49 -3.06 16.70
C LEU A 63 -29.22 -3.76 17.83
N THR A 64 -28.48 -4.51 18.64
CA THR A 64 -29.06 -5.13 19.82
C THR A 64 -29.35 -4.11 20.92
N PRO A 65 -30.21 -4.40 21.89
CA PRO A 65 -30.45 -3.53 23.04
C PRO A 65 -29.15 -3.18 23.80
N HIS A 66 -28.20 -4.12 23.85
CA HIS A 66 -26.87 -3.89 24.41
C HIS A 66 -26.09 -2.86 23.58
N ASP A 67 -26.03 -3.01 22.24
CA ASP A 67 -25.36 -2.05 21.39
C ASP A 67 -25.93 -0.64 21.54
N VAL A 68 -27.26 -0.52 21.57
CA VAL A 68 -27.94 0.77 21.75
C VAL A 68 -27.58 1.43 23.09
N ALA A 69 -27.50 0.66 24.16
CA ALA A 69 -27.11 1.16 25.48
C ALA A 69 -25.64 1.64 25.48
N VAL A 70 -24.73 0.86 24.88
CA VAL A 70 -23.33 1.20 24.73
C VAL A 70 -23.14 2.48 23.90
N LEU A 71 -23.77 2.56 22.74
CA LEU A 71 -23.71 3.72 21.85
C LEU A 71 -24.24 4.99 22.53
N SER A 72 -25.35 4.90 23.26
CA SER A 72 -25.90 6.02 24.01
C SER A 72 -24.95 6.50 25.10
N TYR A 73 -24.26 5.60 25.79
CA TYR A 73 -23.28 5.95 26.79
C TYR A 73 -22.03 6.61 26.17
N ILE A 74 -21.48 6.02 25.11
CA ILE A 74 -20.29 6.51 24.39
C ILE A 74 -20.52 7.92 23.84
N SER A 75 -21.73 8.24 23.38
CA SER A 75 -22.05 9.56 22.79
C SER A 75 -21.77 10.75 23.72
N GLN A 76 -21.66 10.51 25.01
CA GLN A 76 -21.44 11.52 26.04
C GLN A 76 -19.99 11.58 26.53
N LEU A 77 -19.12 10.70 26.02
CA LEU A 77 -17.73 10.58 26.45
C LEU A 77 -16.78 11.40 25.57
N THR A 78 -15.58 11.63 26.09
CA THR A 78 -14.43 12.07 25.27
C THR A 78 -13.99 10.94 24.34
N PRO A 79 -13.29 11.24 23.22
CA PRO A 79 -12.78 10.19 22.33
C PRO A 79 -11.94 9.12 23.04
N GLU A 80 -11.14 9.50 24.02
CA GLU A 80 -10.29 8.59 24.79
C GLU A 80 -11.14 7.66 25.67
N ALA A 81 -12.05 8.22 26.46
CA ALA A 81 -12.94 7.41 27.29
C ALA A 81 -13.89 6.53 26.45
N ALA A 82 -14.30 7.01 25.27
CA ALA A 82 -15.09 6.24 24.31
C ALA A 82 -14.29 5.05 23.76
N PHE A 83 -13.02 5.26 23.39
CA PHE A 83 -12.12 4.19 22.93
C PHE A 83 -11.96 3.12 24.01
N GLU A 84 -11.62 3.49 25.23
CA GLU A 84 -11.44 2.54 26.35
C GLU A 84 -12.72 1.76 26.63
N LYS A 85 -13.87 2.44 26.59
CA LYS A 85 -15.17 1.79 26.78
C LYS A 85 -15.45 0.77 25.67
N ILE A 86 -15.17 1.11 24.41
CA ILE A 86 -15.35 0.19 23.27
C ILE A 86 -14.45 -1.05 23.45
N VAL A 87 -13.17 -0.85 23.75
CA VAL A 87 -12.20 -1.93 23.93
C VAL A 87 -12.67 -2.88 25.03
N SER A 88 -13.05 -2.34 26.20
CA SER A 88 -13.52 -3.12 27.34
C SER A 88 -14.83 -3.83 27.07
N GLU A 89 -15.81 -3.17 26.44
CA GLU A 89 -17.16 -3.69 26.28
C GLU A 89 -17.23 -4.83 25.26
N TYR A 90 -16.41 -4.75 24.21
CA TYR A 90 -16.34 -5.76 23.15
C TYR A 90 -15.16 -6.72 23.28
N GLY A 91 -14.35 -6.62 24.38
CA GLY A 91 -13.24 -7.50 24.68
C GLY A 91 -12.16 -7.52 23.59
N LEU A 92 -11.84 -6.35 23.02
CA LEU A 92 -10.93 -6.25 21.87
C LEU A 92 -9.48 -6.51 22.25
N ASP A 93 -9.12 -6.34 23.52
CA ASP A 93 -7.79 -6.56 24.08
C ASP A 93 -7.40 -8.04 24.20
N THR A 94 -8.36 -8.94 24.02
CA THR A 94 -8.12 -10.39 24.11
C THR A 94 -7.43 -10.98 22.87
N ARG A 95 -7.42 -10.24 21.74
CA ARG A 95 -6.85 -10.69 20.46
C ARG A 95 -5.46 -10.12 20.25
N THR A 96 -4.44 -10.92 20.39
CA THR A 96 -3.04 -10.51 20.23
C THR A 96 -2.74 -9.93 18.82
N GLU A 97 -3.45 -10.39 17.79
CA GLU A 97 -3.28 -9.94 16.40
C GLU A 97 -3.78 -8.50 16.19
N ASP A 98 -4.70 -8.03 17.01
CA ASP A 98 -5.30 -6.70 16.93
C ASP A 98 -4.57 -5.65 17.79
N THR A 99 -3.72 -6.09 18.72
CA THR A 99 -3.07 -5.24 19.73
C THR A 99 -2.32 -4.06 19.13
N ALA A 100 -1.51 -4.30 18.08
CA ALA A 100 -0.72 -3.23 17.46
C ALA A 100 -1.60 -2.16 16.79
N TYR A 101 -2.72 -2.57 16.20
CA TYR A 101 -3.67 -1.64 15.58
C TYR A 101 -4.47 -0.87 16.63
N LEU A 102 -4.90 -1.52 17.70
CA LEU A 102 -5.56 -0.86 18.83
C LEU A 102 -4.64 0.18 19.49
N GLN A 103 -3.37 -0.15 19.70
CA GLN A 103 -2.37 0.80 20.20
C GLN A 103 -2.22 2.01 19.28
N ALA A 104 -2.13 1.78 17.97
CA ALA A 104 -2.00 2.86 17.00
C ALA A 104 -3.25 3.77 16.91
N VAL A 105 -4.46 3.21 17.08
CA VAL A 105 -5.69 3.99 17.21
C VAL A 105 -5.67 4.79 18.52
N HIS A 106 -5.31 4.14 19.63
CA HIS A 106 -5.23 4.77 20.94
C HIS A 106 -4.26 5.95 20.96
N GLU A 107 -3.04 5.78 20.42
CA GLU A 107 -2.06 6.88 20.29
C GLU A 107 -2.63 8.10 19.54
N GLN A 108 -3.41 7.85 18.48
CA GLN A 108 -4.04 8.92 17.73
C GLN A 108 -5.13 9.63 18.53
N VAL A 109 -5.93 8.86 19.27
CA VAL A 109 -6.97 9.39 20.16
C VAL A 109 -6.35 10.24 21.27
N VAL A 110 -5.34 9.74 21.98
CA VAL A 110 -4.62 10.47 23.05
C VAL A 110 -3.97 11.73 22.49
N SER A 111 -3.26 11.63 21.36
CA SER A 111 -2.63 12.78 20.71
C SER A 111 -3.64 13.85 20.29
N PHE A 112 -4.83 13.43 19.84
CA PHE A 112 -5.91 14.34 19.49
C PHE A 112 -6.46 15.06 20.73
N CYS A 113 -6.78 14.31 21.79
CA CYS A 113 -7.30 14.86 23.04
C CYS A 113 -6.32 15.81 23.72
N ALA A 114 -5.01 15.58 23.60
CA ALA A 114 -3.98 16.46 24.15
C ALA A 114 -3.87 17.80 23.39
N SER A 115 -4.24 17.85 22.12
CA SER A 115 -3.99 19.02 21.26
C SER A 115 -5.24 19.83 20.90
N LYS A 116 -6.46 19.30 21.16
CA LYS A 116 -7.73 19.90 20.71
C LYS A 116 -8.85 19.67 21.71
N VAL A 117 -10.01 20.28 21.42
CA VAL A 117 -11.25 19.96 22.13
C VAL A 117 -11.56 18.47 21.92
N ALA A 118 -11.71 17.77 23.04
CA ALA A 118 -11.93 16.31 23.07
C ALA A 118 -13.39 15.98 22.69
N ASP A 119 -13.69 16.09 21.40
CA ASP A 119 -14.99 15.83 20.79
C ASP A 119 -14.88 14.68 19.77
N ILE A 120 -15.83 13.73 19.83
CA ILE A 120 -15.83 12.54 18.97
C ILE A 120 -16.01 12.92 17.50
N GLN A 121 -16.87 13.87 17.15
CA GLN A 121 -17.11 14.25 15.76
C GLN A 121 -15.85 14.90 15.15
N LEU A 122 -15.16 15.74 15.91
CA LEU A 122 -13.91 16.35 15.48
C LEU A 122 -12.79 15.32 15.35
N PHE A 123 -12.74 14.31 16.22
CA PHE A 123 -11.83 13.19 16.09
C PHE A 123 -12.11 12.38 14.82
N LEU A 124 -13.36 12.01 14.56
CA LEU A 124 -13.76 11.28 13.37
C LEU A 124 -13.43 12.04 12.08
N LYS A 125 -13.59 13.37 12.07
CA LYS A 125 -13.18 14.20 10.94
C LYS A 125 -11.66 14.14 10.72
N MET A 126 -10.85 14.26 11.77
CA MET A 126 -9.39 14.11 11.69
C MET A 126 -9.01 12.71 11.22
N TRP A 127 -9.72 11.67 11.69
CA TRP A 127 -9.50 10.30 11.27
C TRP A 127 -9.72 10.13 9.76
N ASP A 128 -10.81 10.64 9.21
CA ASP A 128 -11.15 10.55 7.78
C ASP A 128 -10.15 11.32 6.90
N GLU A 129 -9.68 12.48 7.35
CA GLU A 129 -8.73 13.30 6.61
C GLU A 129 -7.31 12.69 6.55
N ARG A 130 -6.85 12.07 7.62
CA ARG A 130 -5.44 11.62 7.74
C ARG A 130 -5.20 10.42 8.65
N GLY A 131 -6.01 10.23 9.70
CA GLY A 131 -5.78 9.21 10.72
C GLY A 131 -5.82 7.79 10.16
N ALA A 132 -6.81 7.50 9.33
CA ALA A 132 -6.98 6.21 8.68
C ALA A 132 -5.78 5.80 7.84
N ASN A 133 -5.14 6.75 7.17
CA ASN A 133 -4.00 6.52 6.27
C ASN A 133 -2.63 6.51 6.99
N ARG A 134 -2.62 6.63 8.31
CA ARG A 134 -1.37 6.57 9.08
C ARG A 134 -0.80 5.15 9.02
N ALA A 135 0.49 5.05 8.69
CA ALA A 135 1.19 3.78 8.72
C ALA A 135 1.35 3.30 10.17
N LEU A 136 1.15 2.00 10.38
CA LEU A 136 1.46 1.37 11.66
C LEU A 136 2.97 1.44 11.89
N SER A 137 3.41 2.03 12.99
CA SER A 137 4.81 2.02 13.40
C SER A 137 5.16 0.62 13.88
N ALA A 138 5.64 -0.22 12.98
CA ALA A 138 6.21 -1.50 13.40
C ALA A 138 7.59 -1.23 14.02
N GLU A 139 7.83 -1.72 15.22
CA GLU A 139 9.18 -1.74 15.78
C GLU A 139 10.11 -2.51 14.83
N LYS A 140 11.25 -1.90 14.50
CA LYS A 140 12.30 -2.55 13.72
C LYS A 140 12.94 -3.61 14.60
N GLY A 141 12.38 -4.80 14.61
CA GLY A 141 13.02 -5.98 15.22
C GLY A 141 14.19 -6.48 14.35
N GLU A 142 15.15 -7.15 14.95
CA GLU A 142 16.34 -7.67 14.26
C GLU A 142 15.99 -8.61 13.08
N ASN A 143 14.92 -9.38 13.18
CA ASN A 143 14.45 -10.31 12.14
C ASN A 143 13.22 -9.76 11.41
N THR A 144 13.37 -8.66 10.66
CA THR A 144 12.24 -8.03 9.96
C THR A 144 12.44 -8.04 8.46
N ILE A 145 11.45 -8.57 7.72
CA ILE A 145 11.33 -8.43 6.27
C ILE A 145 10.59 -7.13 5.97
N GLU A 146 11.27 -6.18 5.34
CA GLU A 146 10.67 -4.91 4.92
C GLU A 146 10.13 -5.04 3.50
N LEU A 147 8.82 -4.81 3.32
CA LEU A 147 8.18 -4.70 2.02
C LEU A 147 8.09 -3.22 1.63
N THR A 148 8.67 -2.88 0.50
CA THR A 148 8.70 -1.49 0.02
C THR A 148 8.57 -1.44 -1.50
N THR A 149 8.24 -0.28 -2.05
CA THR A 149 8.30 -0.06 -3.50
C THR A 149 9.71 0.35 -3.91
N ILE A 150 10.07 0.11 -5.18
CA ILE A 150 11.39 0.51 -5.73
C ILE A 150 11.60 2.02 -5.57
N HIS A 151 10.57 2.84 -5.76
CA HIS A 151 10.65 4.29 -5.61
C HIS A 151 10.99 4.72 -4.17
N LYS A 152 10.38 4.09 -3.17
CA LYS A 152 10.67 4.38 -1.75
C LYS A 152 12.01 3.82 -1.29
N ALA A 153 12.50 2.76 -1.96
CA ALA A 153 13.81 2.19 -1.68
C ALA A 153 14.97 3.03 -2.23
N LYS A 154 14.70 4.08 -3.02
CA LYS A 154 15.74 4.95 -3.56
C LYS A 154 16.56 5.59 -2.43
N GLY A 155 17.89 5.42 -2.47
CA GLY A 155 18.81 5.91 -1.43
C GLY A 155 18.92 5.02 -0.19
N LEU A 156 18.10 3.96 -0.06
CA LEU A 156 18.17 3.00 1.04
C LEU A 156 18.88 1.73 0.58
N GLU A 157 19.85 1.25 1.36
CA GLU A 157 20.57 0.01 1.09
C GLU A 157 20.14 -1.07 2.08
N LYS A 158 20.11 -2.32 1.63
CA LYS A 158 19.76 -3.51 2.43
C LYS A 158 20.80 -4.60 2.19
N LYS A 159 21.06 -5.43 3.20
CA LYS A 159 21.96 -6.59 3.04
C LYS A 159 21.46 -7.50 1.93
N VAL A 160 20.21 -7.94 2.03
CA VAL A 160 19.56 -8.82 1.08
C VAL A 160 18.34 -8.12 0.48
N VAL A 161 18.19 -8.19 -0.84
CA VAL A 161 17.03 -7.67 -1.56
C VAL A 161 16.40 -8.79 -2.39
N ILE A 162 15.08 -8.88 -2.31
CA ILE A 162 14.28 -9.82 -3.11
C ILE A 162 13.30 -9.02 -3.98
N MET A 163 13.38 -9.19 -5.29
CA MET A 163 12.47 -8.61 -6.27
C MET A 163 11.57 -9.71 -6.84
N PRO A 164 10.38 -9.97 -6.24
CA PRO A 164 9.58 -11.15 -6.57
C PRO A 164 8.86 -11.06 -7.93
N TYR A 165 8.70 -9.86 -8.50
CA TYR A 165 7.94 -9.63 -9.73
C TYR A 165 8.62 -8.58 -10.61
N CYS A 166 9.73 -8.92 -11.25
CA CYS A 166 10.40 -8.04 -12.19
C CYS A 166 9.71 -8.13 -13.57
N LYS A 167 8.60 -7.41 -13.77
CA LYS A 167 7.77 -7.54 -15.01
C LYS A 167 7.02 -6.29 -15.45
N TRP A 168 7.43 -5.10 -15.06
CA TRP A 168 6.73 -3.89 -15.53
C TRP A 168 6.98 -3.62 -17.02
N ALA A 169 6.04 -2.94 -17.64
CA ALA A 169 6.10 -2.61 -19.05
C ALA A 169 7.21 -1.61 -19.34
N LEU A 170 7.87 -1.76 -20.49
CA LEU A 170 8.80 -0.78 -21.04
C LEU A 170 8.05 0.41 -21.63
N ASP A 171 6.89 0.15 -22.23
CA ASP A 171 6.05 1.15 -22.88
C ASP A 171 4.63 1.08 -22.27
N PRO A 172 4.11 2.18 -21.69
CA PRO A 172 2.77 2.24 -21.13
C PRO A 172 1.67 1.92 -22.14
N ALA A 173 1.88 2.22 -23.44
CA ALA A 173 0.92 1.91 -24.50
C ALA A 173 0.74 0.39 -24.68
N SER A 174 1.73 -0.40 -24.32
CA SER A 174 1.69 -1.87 -24.37
C SER A 174 1.16 -2.51 -23.08
N SER A 175 0.94 -1.73 -22.05
CA SER A 175 0.43 -2.21 -20.77
C SER A 175 -1.04 -2.63 -20.88
N SER A 176 -1.38 -3.74 -20.23
CA SER A 176 -2.77 -4.17 -20.03
C SER A 176 -3.46 -3.41 -18.88
N ASP A 177 -2.75 -2.51 -18.22
CA ASP A 177 -3.29 -1.67 -17.16
C ASP A 177 -4.30 -0.69 -17.79
N GLN A 178 -5.50 -0.62 -17.22
CA GLN A 178 -6.58 0.26 -17.70
C GLN A 178 -6.33 1.75 -17.41
N ARG A 179 -5.16 2.10 -16.89
CA ARG A 179 -4.79 3.49 -16.68
C ARG A 179 -4.65 4.23 -17.99
N VAL A 180 -5.36 5.33 -18.10
CA VAL A 180 -5.23 6.22 -19.25
C VAL A 180 -3.95 7.04 -19.06
N ASN A 181 -2.92 6.75 -19.86
CA ASN A 181 -1.72 7.57 -19.89
C ASN A 181 -1.99 8.77 -20.80
N ILE A 182 -1.64 9.97 -20.33
CA ILE A 182 -1.89 11.24 -21.00
C ILE A 182 -0.55 11.89 -21.27
N VAL A 183 -0.39 12.36 -22.51
CA VAL A 183 0.73 13.20 -22.95
C VAL A 183 0.22 14.62 -23.20
N TRP A 184 0.94 15.60 -22.71
CA TRP A 184 0.66 17.00 -23.03
C TRP A 184 1.28 17.33 -24.40
N ALA A 185 0.44 17.44 -25.41
CA ALA A 185 0.82 17.74 -26.78
C ALA A 185 0.49 19.20 -27.14
N GLU A 186 1.23 19.73 -28.08
CA GLU A 186 1.02 21.08 -28.64
C GLU A 186 0.61 20.96 -30.11
N ALA A 187 -0.57 21.46 -30.45
CA ALA A 187 -0.98 21.53 -31.86
C ALA A 187 -0.18 22.64 -32.54
N ARG A 188 0.55 22.28 -33.60
CA ARG A 188 1.37 23.21 -34.36
C ARG A 188 0.60 23.77 -35.55
N ASP A 189 -0.45 23.09 -35.99
CA ASP A 189 -1.24 23.39 -37.19
C ASP A 189 -2.74 23.19 -36.94
N GLY A 190 -3.57 23.85 -37.75
CA GLY A 190 -5.01 23.68 -37.78
C GLY A 190 -5.78 24.54 -36.77
N GLU A 191 -7.06 24.24 -36.62
CA GLU A 191 -8.00 24.99 -35.74
C GLU A 191 -7.60 24.92 -34.25
N MET A 192 -6.74 23.97 -33.85
CA MET A 192 -6.29 23.78 -32.46
C MET A 192 -4.98 24.51 -32.15
N ALA A 193 -4.33 25.18 -33.10
CA ALA A 193 -3.03 25.82 -32.89
C ALA A 193 -3.07 26.91 -31.81
N ASP A 194 -4.20 27.59 -31.64
CA ASP A 194 -4.37 28.63 -30.64
C ASP A 194 -4.65 28.11 -29.21
N VAL A 195 -4.91 26.80 -29.05
CA VAL A 195 -5.25 26.22 -27.77
C VAL A 195 -3.99 25.99 -26.89
N GLY A 196 -2.79 26.01 -27.49
CA GLY A 196 -1.54 25.74 -26.81
C GLY A 196 -1.39 24.25 -26.47
N ARG A 197 -1.14 23.93 -25.22
CA ARG A 197 -0.95 22.52 -24.76
C ARG A 197 -2.25 21.93 -24.27
N PHE A 198 -2.56 20.72 -24.70
CA PHE A 198 -3.75 19.99 -24.29
C PHE A 198 -3.44 18.49 -24.05
N PRO A 199 -4.24 17.80 -23.24
CA PRO A 199 -4.01 16.40 -22.91
C PRO A 199 -4.46 15.49 -24.06
N VAL A 200 -3.56 14.63 -24.53
CA VAL A 200 -3.84 13.60 -25.54
C VAL A 200 -3.60 12.22 -24.92
N LYS A 201 -4.51 11.29 -25.19
CA LYS A 201 -4.32 9.91 -24.75
C LYS A 201 -3.10 9.29 -25.45
N TYR A 202 -2.13 8.82 -24.65
CA TYR A 202 -0.98 8.10 -25.16
C TYR A 202 -1.42 6.74 -25.73
N ALA A 203 -1.36 6.58 -27.04
CA ALA A 203 -1.73 5.37 -27.73
C ALA A 203 -1.00 5.25 -29.07
N SER A 204 -0.89 4.05 -29.61
CA SER A 204 -0.25 3.79 -30.90
C SER A 204 -0.89 4.57 -32.07
N ALA A 205 -2.15 4.93 -31.98
CA ALA A 205 -2.83 5.78 -32.98
C ALA A 205 -2.16 7.15 -33.17
N MET A 206 -1.43 7.65 -32.16
CA MET A 206 -0.68 8.92 -32.29
C MET A 206 0.41 8.86 -33.36
N THR A 207 0.94 7.68 -33.70
CA THR A 207 1.98 7.54 -34.73
C THR A 207 1.54 7.95 -36.12
N ALA A 208 0.23 7.89 -36.39
CA ALA A 208 -0.38 8.30 -37.66
C ALA A 208 -1.00 9.70 -37.60
N SER A 209 -0.73 10.49 -36.56
CA SER A 209 -1.27 11.84 -36.37
C SER A 209 -0.15 12.91 -36.36
N SER A 210 -0.53 14.17 -36.28
CA SER A 210 0.40 15.29 -36.08
C SER A 210 1.17 15.23 -34.73
N PHE A 211 0.81 14.29 -33.83
CA PHE A 211 1.44 14.10 -32.53
C PHE A 211 2.41 12.92 -32.50
N SER A 212 2.90 12.48 -33.64
CA SER A 212 3.86 11.36 -33.73
C SER A 212 5.17 11.66 -32.98
N ASP A 213 5.64 12.91 -33.03
CA ASP A 213 6.87 13.31 -32.32
C ASP A 213 6.71 13.20 -30.81
N GLU A 214 5.58 13.64 -30.29
CA GLU A 214 5.24 13.53 -28.85
C GLU A 214 5.11 12.07 -28.44
N TYR A 215 4.54 11.21 -29.28
CA TYR A 215 4.46 9.78 -29.04
C TYR A 215 5.83 9.14 -28.91
N TYR A 216 6.73 9.38 -29.87
CA TYR A 216 8.07 8.78 -29.83
C TYR A 216 8.92 9.33 -28.70
N ARG A 217 8.77 10.61 -28.36
CA ARG A 217 9.46 11.22 -27.21
C ARG A 217 9.01 10.58 -25.90
N GLU A 218 7.71 10.44 -25.69
CA GLU A 218 7.16 9.80 -24.49
C GLU A 218 7.56 8.33 -24.41
N LYS A 219 7.57 7.63 -25.55
CA LYS A 219 8.04 6.27 -25.63
C LYS A 219 9.49 6.13 -25.17
N VAL A 220 10.38 7.00 -25.62
CA VAL A 220 11.79 7.00 -25.19
C VAL A 220 11.89 7.27 -23.69
N TYR A 221 11.19 8.28 -23.17
CA TYR A 221 11.21 8.59 -21.74
C TYR A 221 10.68 7.42 -20.91
N SER A 222 9.60 6.79 -21.30
CA SER A 222 9.05 5.62 -20.62
C SER A 222 10.04 4.46 -20.55
N HIS A 223 10.80 4.21 -21.63
CA HIS A 223 11.84 3.18 -21.63
C HIS A 223 12.99 3.55 -20.70
N VAL A 224 13.44 4.80 -20.72
CA VAL A 224 14.48 5.31 -19.81
C VAL A 224 14.03 5.18 -18.36
N ASP A 225 12.81 5.56 -18.04
CA ASP A 225 12.26 5.45 -16.69
C ASP A 225 12.14 3.99 -16.23
N ALA A 226 11.71 3.09 -17.12
CA ALA A 226 11.64 1.66 -16.81
C ALA A 226 13.04 1.06 -16.50
N ILE A 227 14.06 1.46 -17.25
CA ILE A 227 15.46 1.04 -17.03
C ILE A 227 16.03 1.68 -15.75
N ASN A 228 15.77 2.96 -15.51
CA ASN A 228 16.19 3.63 -14.28
C ASN A 228 15.56 2.98 -13.04
N MET A 229 14.30 2.57 -13.11
CA MET A 229 13.64 1.84 -12.03
C MET A 229 14.32 0.48 -11.78
N LEU A 230 14.69 -0.25 -12.85
CA LEU A 230 15.46 -1.48 -12.73
C LEU A 230 16.83 -1.22 -12.07
N TYR A 231 17.55 -0.22 -12.55
CA TYR A 231 18.84 0.18 -11.97
C TYR A 231 18.73 0.48 -10.47
N VAL A 232 17.72 1.25 -10.07
CA VAL A 232 17.45 1.50 -8.64
C VAL A 232 17.23 0.20 -7.88
N GLY A 233 16.43 -0.72 -8.39
CA GLY A 233 16.16 -2.01 -7.75
C GLY A 233 17.40 -2.88 -7.60
N LEU A 234 18.19 -3.03 -8.68
CA LEU A 234 19.39 -3.86 -8.70
C LEU A 234 20.50 -3.32 -7.79
N THR A 235 20.58 -2.00 -7.58
CA THR A 235 21.63 -1.36 -6.78
C THR A 235 21.31 -1.22 -5.29
N ARG A 236 20.22 -1.82 -4.79
CA ARG A 236 19.84 -1.73 -3.36
C ARG A 236 20.49 -2.77 -2.48
N ALA A 237 20.92 -3.89 -3.06
CA ALA A 237 21.51 -4.99 -2.32
C ALA A 237 23.00 -4.73 -2.04
N LYS A 238 23.45 -5.03 -0.81
CA LYS A 238 24.87 -5.01 -0.43
C LYS A 238 25.53 -6.38 -0.53
N GLU A 239 24.81 -7.44 -0.16
CA GLU A 239 25.36 -8.78 -0.03
C GLU A 239 24.72 -9.77 -1.02
N ALA A 240 23.38 -9.76 -1.14
CA ALA A 240 22.68 -10.68 -2.02
C ALA A 240 21.43 -10.05 -2.66
N LEU A 241 21.21 -10.36 -3.92
CA LEU A 241 20.07 -9.93 -4.71
C LEU A 241 19.39 -11.10 -5.38
N TYR A 242 18.11 -11.29 -5.12
CA TYR A 242 17.28 -12.30 -5.77
C TYR A 242 16.23 -11.63 -6.64
N VAL A 243 16.25 -11.90 -7.94
CA VAL A 243 15.31 -11.33 -8.90
C VAL A 243 14.50 -12.45 -9.54
N PHE A 244 13.19 -12.39 -9.39
CA PHE A 244 12.28 -13.34 -10.03
C PHE A 244 11.63 -12.69 -11.25
N VAL A 245 11.87 -13.28 -12.42
CA VAL A 245 11.33 -12.83 -13.69
C VAL A 245 10.21 -13.79 -14.11
N PRO A 246 8.94 -13.37 -14.04
CA PRO A 246 7.85 -14.21 -14.51
C PRO A 246 7.91 -14.40 -16.02
N VAL A 247 7.71 -15.65 -16.47
CA VAL A 247 7.63 -15.98 -17.91
C VAL A 247 6.52 -15.16 -18.55
N SER A 248 6.82 -14.47 -19.64
CA SER A 248 5.88 -13.59 -20.34
C SER A 248 6.10 -13.65 -21.85
N LYS A 249 5.00 -13.71 -22.59
CA LYS A 249 5.02 -13.57 -24.07
C LYS A 249 5.18 -12.12 -24.53
N ARG A 250 5.01 -11.15 -23.62
CA ARG A 250 5.14 -9.71 -23.94
C ARG A 250 6.50 -9.22 -23.48
N SER A 251 7.11 -8.35 -24.29
CA SER A 251 8.32 -7.65 -23.91
C SER A 251 8.07 -6.77 -22.69
N ASN A 252 8.87 -6.95 -21.65
CA ASN A 252 8.85 -6.18 -20.41
C ASN A 252 10.27 -6.10 -19.86
N ILE A 253 10.45 -5.35 -18.77
CA ILE A 253 11.79 -5.15 -18.20
C ILE A 253 12.44 -6.47 -17.74
N GLY A 254 11.64 -7.42 -17.24
CA GLY A 254 12.14 -8.72 -16.81
C GLY A 254 12.64 -9.56 -17.97
N THR A 255 11.91 -9.60 -19.09
CA THR A 255 12.40 -10.30 -20.31
C THR A 255 13.65 -9.64 -20.87
N LEU A 256 13.76 -8.30 -20.79
CA LEU A 256 14.99 -7.59 -21.15
C LEU A 256 16.16 -8.02 -20.26
N LEU A 257 15.94 -7.98 -18.93
CA LEU A 257 16.96 -8.40 -17.96
C LEU A 257 17.41 -9.84 -18.17
N TRP A 258 16.44 -10.77 -18.37
CA TRP A 258 16.72 -12.18 -18.60
C TRP A 258 17.57 -12.39 -19.84
N ASN A 259 17.20 -11.78 -20.96
CA ASN A 259 17.93 -11.89 -22.22
C ASN A 259 19.39 -11.36 -22.16
N VAL A 260 19.66 -10.46 -21.22
CA VAL A 260 21.02 -9.94 -21.00
C VAL A 260 21.81 -10.80 -20.01
N ALA A 261 21.12 -11.32 -18.98
CA ALA A 261 21.74 -12.08 -17.91
C ALA A 261 21.93 -13.57 -18.24
N ALA A 262 21.00 -14.19 -18.96
CA ALA A 262 21.06 -15.60 -19.26
C ALA A 262 21.86 -15.85 -20.55
N GLU A 263 22.90 -16.66 -20.48
CA GLU A 263 23.62 -17.17 -21.67
C GLU A 263 22.76 -18.20 -22.42
N ASP A 264 22.01 -19.02 -21.68
CA ASP A 264 21.05 -19.98 -22.21
C ASP A 264 19.63 -19.45 -21.94
N PRO A 265 18.82 -19.17 -22.98
CA PRO A 265 17.44 -18.71 -22.84
C PRO A 265 16.50 -19.72 -22.15
N GLU A 266 16.83 -21.02 -22.21
CA GLU A 266 16.06 -22.11 -21.61
C GLU A 266 16.46 -22.41 -20.15
N ALA A 267 17.43 -21.67 -19.60
CA ALA A 267 17.85 -21.83 -18.22
C ALA A 267 16.73 -21.46 -17.24
N ASP A 268 16.58 -22.19 -16.16
CA ASP A 268 15.61 -21.89 -15.10
C ASP A 268 16.13 -20.81 -14.13
N PHE A 269 17.45 -20.68 -14.00
CA PHE A 269 18.10 -19.67 -13.15
C PHE A 269 19.49 -19.30 -13.65
N VAL A 270 19.95 -18.14 -13.23
CA VAL A 270 21.32 -17.64 -13.46
C VAL A 270 21.87 -17.17 -12.13
N GLU A 271 23.10 -17.51 -11.83
CA GLU A 271 23.80 -17.12 -10.60
C GLU A 271 25.11 -16.43 -10.95
N TYR A 272 25.35 -15.28 -10.29
CA TYR A 272 26.59 -14.53 -10.40
C TYR A 272 27.22 -14.35 -9.01
N GLY A 273 28.50 -14.58 -8.91
CA GLY A 273 29.27 -14.43 -7.67
C GLY A 273 29.30 -15.70 -6.83
N THR A 274 29.98 -15.62 -5.73
CA THR A 274 30.06 -16.71 -4.72
C THR A 274 29.49 -16.22 -3.40
N ALA A 275 28.61 -17.03 -2.80
CA ALA A 275 28.14 -16.77 -1.46
C ALA A 275 29.33 -16.86 -0.49
N SER A 276 29.79 -15.71 0.01
CA SER A 276 30.66 -15.69 1.18
C SER A 276 29.84 -16.15 2.37
N GLY A 277 30.35 -17.14 3.12
CA GLY A 277 29.72 -17.55 4.37
C GLY A 277 29.60 -16.37 5.34
N PRO A 278 28.76 -16.49 6.39
CA PRO A 278 28.61 -15.41 7.36
C PRO A 278 29.97 -15.05 7.93
N GLU A 279 30.33 -13.75 7.81
CA GLU A 279 31.52 -13.26 8.55
C GLU A 279 31.28 -13.54 10.03
N PRO A 280 32.26 -14.14 10.75
CA PRO A 280 32.15 -14.30 12.18
C PRO A 280 31.99 -12.91 12.81
N ASP A 281 30.95 -12.76 13.64
CA ASP A 281 30.71 -11.54 14.42
C ASP A 281 32.01 -11.07 15.09
N LYS A 282 32.40 -9.85 14.81
CA LYS A 282 33.52 -9.17 15.47
C LYS A 282 33.07 -8.53 16.75
#